data_5a4f58a5969bf4d4e5399008fd3447e2
#
_entry.id   5a4f58a5969bf4d4e5399008fd3447e2
#
_cell.length_a   1.000
_cell.length_b   1.000
_cell.length_c   1.000
_cell.angle_alpha   90.00
_cell.angle_beta   90.00
_cell.angle_gamma   90.00
#
_symmetry.space_group_name_H-M   'P 1'
#
loop_
_entity.id
_entity.type
_entity.pdbx_description
1 polymer ?
#
loop_
_entity_poly.entity_id
_entity_poly.type
_entity_poly.pdbx_seq_one_letter_code
_entity_poly.pdbx_strand_id
1 'polypeptide(L)'
;MVAFQARRAWEAAAAVLDPEVPAVTVAELGILRAVDIDDQGRAVAQVTPTYSGCPAVLAIELAIEAALRQAGFDPVIKRVLAPAWTTDWITEEGREKLRAYGIAPHVGGSASKRALFGEITVACPCCASVATSKLSEFGSTACKAQYRCNACHEPFDYFKCI
;
A
#
# COMPACT_ATOMS: atom_id res chain seq x y z
N MET A 1 -29.45 1.76 -9.10
CA MET A 1 -29.08 3.00 -8.35
C MET A 1 -27.97 2.75 -7.37
N VAL A 2 -28.07 1.75 -6.48
CA VAL A 2 -27.03 1.41 -5.46
C VAL A 2 -25.66 1.12 -6.09
N ALA A 3 -25.57 0.32 -7.14
CA ALA A 3 -24.31 0.00 -7.82
C ALA A 3 -23.59 1.24 -8.39
N PHE A 4 -24.33 2.23 -8.88
CA PHE A 4 -23.77 3.49 -9.35
C PHE A 4 -23.22 4.33 -8.21
N GLN A 5 -23.90 4.38 -7.08
CA GLN A 5 -23.44 5.08 -5.87
C GLN A 5 -22.19 4.41 -5.27
N ALA A 6 -22.18 3.08 -5.18
CA ALA A 6 -21.03 2.32 -4.70
C ALA A 6 -19.78 2.58 -5.56
N ARG A 7 -19.94 2.61 -6.89
CA ARG A 7 -18.86 2.94 -7.81
C ARG A 7 -18.33 4.36 -7.60
N ARG A 8 -19.20 5.36 -7.48
CA ARG A 8 -18.77 6.74 -7.20
C ARG A 8 -18.07 6.88 -5.86
N ALA A 9 -18.56 6.18 -4.83
CA ALA A 9 -17.93 6.15 -3.53
C ALA A 9 -16.55 5.48 -3.58
N TRP A 10 -16.44 4.35 -4.30
CA TRP A 10 -15.16 3.70 -4.55
C TRP A 10 -14.18 4.64 -5.25
N GLU A 11 -14.58 5.28 -6.35
CA GLU A 11 -13.71 6.18 -7.12
C GLU A 11 -13.18 7.32 -6.25
N ALA A 12 -14.01 7.89 -5.38
CA ALA A 12 -13.61 8.94 -4.45
C ALA A 12 -12.59 8.44 -3.40
N ALA A 13 -12.85 7.30 -2.78
CA ALA A 13 -11.97 6.73 -1.77
C ALA A 13 -10.66 6.19 -2.37
N ALA A 14 -10.72 5.58 -3.56
CA ALA A 14 -9.59 4.98 -4.24
C ALA A 14 -8.55 6.01 -4.73
N ALA A 15 -8.95 7.26 -4.93
CA ALA A 15 -8.07 8.36 -5.33
C ALA A 15 -7.23 8.93 -4.18
N VAL A 16 -7.48 8.53 -2.94
CA VAL A 16 -6.72 8.99 -1.78
C VAL A 16 -5.29 8.47 -1.86
N LEU A 17 -4.32 9.40 -1.75
CA LEU A 17 -2.90 9.08 -1.74
C LEU A 17 -2.46 8.58 -0.36
N ASP A 18 -1.49 7.68 -0.35
CA ASP A 18 -0.83 7.27 0.89
C ASP A 18 -0.03 8.45 1.47
N PRO A 19 -0.19 8.81 2.75
CA PRO A 19 0.51 9.96 3.34
C PRO A 19 2.02 9.76 3.49
N GLU A 20 2.49 8.52 3.53
CA GLU A 20 3.91 8.19 3.65
C GLU A 20 4.59 8.02 2.29
N VAL A 21 3.81 7.64 1.27
CA VAL A 21 4.29 7.47 -0.11
C VAL A 21 3.29 8.12 -1.08
N PRO A 22 3.31 9.46 -1.19
CA PRO A 22 2.30 10.22 -1.94
C PRO A 22 2.35 10.03 -3.47
N ALA A 23 3.09 9.05 -3.94
CA ALA A 23 3.14 8.62 -5.34
C ALA A 23 2.11 7.53 -5.66
N VAL A 24 1.57 6.84 -4.64
CA VAL A 24 0.61 5.73 -4.80
C VAL A 24 -0.66 6.00 -4.01
N THR A 25 -1.76 5.43 -4.47
CA THR A 25 -3.04 5.51 -3.78
C THR A 25 -3.21 4.36 -2.79
N VAL A 26 -4.11 4.55 -1.83
CA VAL A 26 -4.48 3.51 -0.87
C VAL A 26 -5.14 2.29 -1.54
N ALA A 27 -5.76 2.48 -2.71
CA ALA A 27 -6.30 1.39 -3.52
C ALA A 27 -5.18 0.61 -4.23
N GLU A 28 -4.20 1.30 -4.82
CA GLU A 28 -3.05 0.66 -5.46
C GLU A 28 -2.19 -0.14 -4.49
N LEU A 29 -2.10 0.32 -3.24
CA LEU A 29 -1.44 -0.43 -2.16
C LEU A 29 -2.27 -1.59 -1.62
N GLY A 30 -3.54 -1.72 -2.02
CA GLY A 30 -4.44 -2.74 -1.48
C GLY A 30 -4.87 -2.50 -0.03
N ILE A 31 -4.69 -1.28 0.49
CA ILE A 31 -5.14 -0.86 1.82
C ILE A 31 -6.65 -0.64 1.81
N LEU A 32 -7.19 0.02 0.79
CA LEU A 32 -8.64 0.12 0.55
C LEU A 32 -9.13 -1.20 -0.09
N ARG A 33 -10.01 -1.92 0.62
CA ARG A 33 -10.48 -3.25 0.22
C ARG A 33 -11.82 -3.24 -0.51
N ALA A 34 -12.76 -2.47 -0.01
CA ALA A 34 -14.09 -2.34 -0.58
C ALA A 34 -14.73 -1.02 -0.16
N VAL A 35 -15.68 -0.55 -0.94
CA VAL A 35 -16.60 0.52 -0.56
C VAL A 35 -17.99 0.11 -1.00
N ASP A 36 -18.89 -0.07 -0.03
CA ASP A 36 -20.27 -0.49 -0.23
C ASP A 36 -21.23 0.61 0.25
N ILE A 37 -22.47 0.57 -0.23
CA ILE A 37 -23.55 1.41 0.28
C ILE A 37 -24.44 0.54 1.15
N ASP A 38 -24.59 0.90 2.42
CA ASP A 38 -25.45 0.19 3.34
C ASP A 38 -26.95 0.53 3.17
N ASP A 39 -27.80 -0.15 3.94
CA ASP A 39 -29.25 0.04 3.89
C ASP A 39 -29.70 1.45 4.30
N GLN A 40 -28.84 2.22 4.96
CA GLN A 40 -29.07 3.61 5.35
C GLN A 40 -28.52 4.61 4.32
N GLY A 41 -27.94 4.12 3.20
CA GLY A 41 -27.35 4.95 2.15
C GLY A 41 -25.96 5.49 2.49
N ARG A 42 -25.32 4.99 3.56
CA ARG A 42 -23.97 5.39 3.96
C ARG A 42 -22.90 4.65 3.17
N ALA A 43 -21.80 5.31 2.86
CA ALA A 43 -20.65 4.70 2.20
C ALA A 43 -19.75 4.01 3.25
N VAL A 44 -19.72 2.69 3.23
CA VAL A 44 -18.93 1.86 4.14
C VAL A 44 -17.63 1.47 3.46
N ALA A 45 -16.52 2.10 3.85
CA ALA A 45 -15.18 1.79 3.34
C ALA A 45 -14.46 0.80 4.26
N GLN A 46 -13.97 -0.30 3.69
CA GLN A 46 -13.17 -1.31 4.39
C GLN A 46 -11.68 -1.05 4.16
N VAL A 47 -10.93 -0.90 5.23
CA VAL A 47 -9.50 -0.56 5.23
C VAL A 47 -8.71 -1.62 5.97
N THR A 48 -7.67 -2.17 5.33
CA THR A 48 -6.74 -3.10 5.95
C THR A 48 -5.36 -2.47 5.98
N PRO A 49 -4.81 -2.13 7.16
CA PRO A 49 -3.48 -1.57 7.28
C PRO A 49 -2.40 -2.58 6.92
N THR A 50 -1.24 -2.11 6.47
CA THR A 50 -0.09 -2.96 6.14
C THR A 50 0.44 -3.74 7.35
N TYR A 51 0.26 -3.20 8.56
CA TYR A 51 0.46 -3.89 9.83
C TYR A 51 -0.37 -3.21 10.93
N SER A 52 -0.68 -3.92 12.00
CA SER A 52 -1.63 -3.46 13.03
C SER A 52 -1.20 -2.20 13.79
N GLY A 53 0.09 -1.94 13.88
CA GLY A 53 0.68 -0.77 14.56
C GLY A 53 1.05 0.39 13.64
N CYS A 54 0.57 0.40 12.38
CA CYS A 54 0.92 1.46 11.42
C CYS A 54 0.43 2.85 11.89
N PRO A 55 1.33 3.81 12.12
CA PRO A 55 0.93 5.15 12.57
C PRO A 55 0.16 5.93 11.50
N ALA A 56 0.32 5.58 10.22
CA ALA A 56 -0.38 6.21 9.11
C ALA A 56 -1.85 5.82 8.98
N VAL A 57 -2.29 4.74 9.66
CA VAL A 57 -3.67 4.21 9.52
C VAL A 57 -4.71 5.27 9.80
N LEU A 58 -4.56 6.01 10.89
CA LEU A 58 -5.53 7.06 11.24
C LEU A 58 -5.58 8.16 10.19
N ALA A 59 -4.43 8.58 9.66
CA ALA A 59 -4.36 9.59 8.61
C ALA A 59 -5.03 9.11 7.31
N ILE A 60 -4.84 7.84 6.95
CA ILE A 60 -5.49 7.20 5.80
C ILE A 60 -7.01 7.15 6.00
N GLU A 61 -7.47 6.70 7.17
CA GLU A 61 -8.90 6.62 7.49
C GLU A 61 -9.57 7.99 7.40
N LEU A 62 -8.96 9.02 7.98
CA LEU A 62 -9.46 10.39 7.92
C LEU A 62 -9.47 10.96 6.49
N ALA A 63 -8.45 10.66 5.69
CA ALA A 63 -8.39 11.09 4.29
C ALA A 63 -9.49 10.43 3.44
N ILE A 64 -9.75 9.13 3.63
CA ILE A 64 -10.84 8.41 2.97
C ILE A 64 -12.20 8.99 3.40
N GLU A 65 -12.38 9.22 4.70
CA GLU A 65 -13.59 9.84 5.25
C GLU A 65 -13.85 11.21 4.61
N ALA A 66 -12.82 12.06 4.53
CA ALA A 66 -12.92 13.38 3.91
C ALA A 66 -13.27 13.30 2.43
N ALA A 67 -12.64 12.39 1.68
CA ALA A 67 -12.90 12.19 0.25
C ALA A 67 -14.34 11.74 0.00
N LEU A 68 -14.86 10.80 0.80
CA LEU A 68 -16.24 10.34 0.70
C LEU A 68 -17.25 11.46 1.02
N ARG A 69 -16.99 12.29 2.05
CA ARG A 69 -17.82 13.46 2.37
C ARG A 69 -17.84 14.49 1.23
N GLN A 70 -16.69 14.78 0.65
CA GLN A 70 -16.59 15.68 -0.50
C GLN A 70 -17.37 15.17 -1.72
N ALA A 71 -17.43 13.85 -1.89
CA ALA A 71 -18.22 13.20 -2.94
C ALA A 71 -19.73 13.13 -2.62
N GLY A 72 -20.17 13.65 -1.45
CA GLY A 72 -21.57 13.73 -1.04
C GLY A 72 -22.10 12.49 -0.32
N PHE A 73 -21.23 11.65 0.24
CA PHE A 73 -21.62 10.47 1.02
C PHE A 73 -21.48 10.72 2.53
N ASP A 74 -22.25 9.97 3.30
CA ASP A 74 -22.04 9.82 4.75
C ASP A 74 -21.10 8.62 4.97
N PRO A 75 -19.83 8.84 5.39
CA PRO A 75 -18.84 7.78 5.43
C PRO A 75 -18.88 6.96 6.71
N VAL A 76 -18.65 5.66 6.58
CA VAL A 76 -18.35 4.74 7.69
C VAL A 76 -17.06 4.02 7.36
N ILE A 77 -16.03 4.17 8.19
CA ILE A 77 -14.76 3.48 8.01
C ILE A 77 -14.73 2.22 8.88
N LYS A 78 -14.48 1.07 8.26
CA LYS A 78 -14.32 -0.22 8.93
C LYS A 78 -12.90 -0.72 8.77
N ARG A 79 -12.16 -0.81 9.87
CA ARG A 79 -10.85 -1.47 9.87
C ARG A 79 -11.05 -2.98 9.87
N VAL A 80 -10.46 -3.66 8.89
CA VAL A 80 -10.53 -5.10 8.70
C VAL A 80 -9.12 -5.68 8.79
N LEU A 81 -8.87 -6.53 9.77
CA LEU A 81 -7.55 -7.13 10.04
C LEU A 81 -7.42 -8.57 9.55
N ALA A 82 -8.52 -9.18 9.13
CA ALA A 82 -8.55 -10.53 8.59
C ALA A 82 -9.32 -10.56 7.25
N PRO A 83 -8.71 -11.09 6.17
CA PRO A 83 -7.31 -11.52 6.10
C PRO A 83 -6.33 -10.38 6.31
N ALA A 84 -5.12 -10.70 6.82
CA ALA A 84 -4.05 -9.71 6.98
C ALA A 84 -3.61 -9.16 5.62
N TRP A 85 -3.17 -7.89 5.60
CA TRP A 85 -2.62 -7.28 4.40
C TRP A 85 -1.36 -8.04 3.93
N THR A 86 -1.18 -8.12 2.64
CA THR A 86 0.00 -8.70 2.01
C THR A 86 0.47 -7.84 0.83
N THR A 87 1.77 -7.83 0.57
CA THR A 87 2.38 -7.14 -0.58
C THR A 87 1.84 -7.65 -1.93
N ASP A 88 1.25 -8.84 -1.98
CA ASP A 88 0.60 -9.36 -3.19
C ASP A 88 -0.65 -8.56 -3.59
N TRP A 89 -1.21 -7.77 -2.68
CA TRP A 89 -2.35 -6.89 -2.96
C TRP A 89 -1.98 -5.58 -3.62
N ILE A 90 -0.69 -5.24 -3.68
CA ILE A 90 -0.21 -4.07 -4.41
C ILE A 90 -0.43 -4.33 -5.90
N THR A 91 -1.12 -3.39 -6.58
CA THR A 91 -1.36 -3.49 -8.02
C THR A 91 -0.06 -3.34 -8.81
N GLU A 92 -0.03 -3.83 -10.05
CA GLU A 92 1.15 -3.65 -10.91
C GLU A 92 1.44 -2.15 -11.15
N GLU A 93 0.40 -1.35 -11.35
CA GLU A 93 0.55 0.11 -11.46
C GLU A 93 1.14 0.73 -10.19
N GLY A 94 0.69 0.28 -9.01
CA GLY A 94 1.26 0.68 -7.72
C GLY A 94 2.75 0.30 -7.60
N ARG A 95 3.13 -0.90 -8.07
CA ARG A 95 4.54 -1.34 -8.09
C ARG A 95 5.40 -0.47 -9.00
N GLU A 96 4.90 -0.10 -10.18
CA GLU A 96 5.61 0.79 -11.10
C GLU A 96 5.78 2.19 -10.51
N LYS A 97 4.76 2.73 -9.88
CA LYS A 97 4.82 4.03 -9.20
C LYS A 97 5.79 4.01 -8.02
N LEU A 98 5.81 2.94 -7.22
CA LEU A 98 6.79 2.76 -6.14
C LEU A 98 8.21 2.78 -6.69
N ARG A 99 8.47 2.02 -7.77
CA ARG A 99 9.78 1.97 -8.42
C ARG A 99 10.21 3.33 -8.95
N ALA A 100 9.31 4.05 -9.62
CA ALA A 100 9.58 5.40 -10.12
C ALA A 100 9.83 6.40 -9.00
N TYR A 101 9.24 6.19 -7.83
CA TYR A 101 9.44 7.00 -6.62
C TYR A 101 10.76 6.66 -5.89
N GLY A 102 11.47 5.62 -6.30
CA GLY A 102 12.74 5.19 -5.69
C GLY A 102 12.57 4.15 -4.57
N ILE A 103 11.41 3.50 -4.50
CA ILE A 103 11.15 2.40 -3.58
C ILE A 103 11.12 1.09 -4.38
N ALA A 104 11.96 0.13 -4.02
CA ALA A 104 11.91 -1.19 -4.64
C ALA A 104 10.66 -1.94 -4.15
N PRO A 105 9.71 -2.26 -5.06
CA PRO A 105 8.56 -3.06 -4.68
C PRO A 105 8.97 -4.54 -4.51
N HIS A 106 8.23 -5.28 -3.70
CA HIS A 106 8.37 -6.73 -3.66
C HIS A 106 7.98 -7.33 -5.01
N VAL A 107 8.87 -8.12 -5.59
CA VAL A 107 8.64 -8.81 -6.86
C VAL A 107 8.10 -10.21 -6.56
N GLY A 108 6.83 -10.38 -6.75
CA GLY A 108 5.92 -11.50 -6.66
C GLY A 108 6.37 -12.93 -6.35
N GLY A 109 5.43 -13.66 -5.79
CA GLY A 109 5.46 -15.09 -5.46
C GLY A 109 5.46 -15.30 -3.96
N SER A 110 4.35 -15.78 -3.47
CA SER A 110 3.98 -16.01 -2.07
C SER A 110 5.14 -15.92 -1.06
N ALA A 111 5.03 -14.95 -0.19
CA ALA A 111 5.90 -14.69 0.95
C ALA A 111 6.28 -15.93 1.76
N SER A 112 5.43 -16.94 1.74
CA SER A 112 5.50 -18.08 2.65
C SER A 112 6.63 -19.07 2.37
N LYS A 113 7.16 -19.17 1.15
CA LYS A 113 8.16 -20.20 0.83
C LYS A 113 9.58 -19.68 0.63
N ARG A 114 9.77 -18.44 0.14
CA ARG A 114 11.10 -17.87 -0.07
C ARG A 114 11.68 -17.17 1.16
N ALA A 115 10.85 -16.56 1.99
CA ALA A 115 11.28 -15.95 3.25
C ALA A 115 11.84 -16.97 4.25
N LEU A 116 11.48 -18.25 4.12
CA LEU A 116 11.97 -19.33 4.97
C LEU A 116 13.32 -19.93 4.51
N PHE A 117 13.75 -19.70 3.27
CA PHE A 117 14.88 -20.45 2.68
C PHE A 117 15.98 -19.60 2.05
N GLY A 118 16.04 -18.29 2.24
CA GLY A 118 17.21 -17.55 1.80
C GLY A 118 16.95 -16.23 1.09
N GLU A 119 17.99 -15.66 0.62
CA GLU A 119 18.20 -14.32 0.13
C GLU A 119 17.09 -13.81 -0.81
N ILE A 120 16.36 -12.81 -0.35
CA ILE A 120 15.47 -12.04 -1.22
C ILE A 120 16.36 -11.19 -2.13
N THR A 121 16.32 -11.45 -3.42
CA THR A 121 16.99 -10.62 -4.42
C THR A 121 16.18 -9.35 -4.62
N VAL A 122 16.73 -8.21 -4.21
CA VAL A 122 16.12 -6.89 -4.36
C VAL A 122 16.81 -6.14 -5.47
N ALA A 123 16.07 -5.78 -6.53
CA ALA A 123 16.62 -4.98 -7.62
C ALA A 123 16.62 -3.49 -7.25
N CYS A 124 17.71 -2.80 -7.59
CA CYS A 124 17.81 -1.36 -7.43
C CYS A 124 16.76 -0.64 -8.29
N PRO A 125 15.95 0.27 -7.74
CA PRO A 125 14.94 1.01 -8.51
C PRO A 125 15.57 1.98 -9.52
N CYS A 126 16.84 2.38 -9.32
CA CYS A 126 17.53 3.34 -10.19
C CYS A 126 18.22 2.69 -11.40
N CYS A 127 18.93 1.56 -11.20
CA CYS A 127 19.74 0.95 -12.26
C CYS A 127 19.39 -0.52 -12.54
N ALA A 128 18.36 -1.05 -11.87
CA ALA A 128 17.91 -2.43 -11.98
C ALA A 128 18.93 -3.51 -11.59
N SER A 129 20.12 -3.15 -11.09
CA SER A 129 21.11 -4.09 -10.60
C SER A 129 20.57 -4.88 -9.41
N VAL A 130 20.83 -6.19 -9.42
CA VAL A 130 20.51 -7.09 -8.30
C VAL A 130 21.65 -7.19 -7.29
N ALA A 131 22.79 -6.55 -7.57
CA ALA A 131 23.91 -6.44 -6.63
C ALA A 131 23.58 -5.38 -5.58
N THR A 132 22.80 -5.75 -4.57
CA THR A 132 22.32 -4.87 -3.50
C THR A 132 22.62 -5.45 -2.13
N SER A 133 22.78 -4.59 -1.15
CA SER A 133 23.06 -4.98 0.23
C SER A 133 22.05 -4.34 1.18
N LYS A 134 21.51 -5.12 2.11
CA LYS A 134 20.65 -4.61 3.17
C LYS A 134 21.48 -3.81 4.16
N LEU A 135 21.10 -2.56 4.43
CA LEU A 135 21.70 -1.69 5.43
C LEU A 135 20.98 -1.77 6.76
N SER A 136 19.64 -1.84 6.71
CA SER A 136 18.81 -1.88 7.91
C SER A 136 17.52 -2.67 7.64
N GLU A 137 17.06 -3.39 8.65
CA GLU A 137 15.75 -4.06 8.64
C GLU A 137 14.58 -3.07 8.64
N PHE A 138 14.82 -1.85 9.10
CA PHE A 138 13.83 -0.77 9.15
C PHE A 138 14.33 0.42 8.31
N GLY A 139 13.46 0.88 7.39
CA GLY A 139 13.66 2.09 6.61
C GLY A 139 12.98 3.30 7.25
N SER A 140 12.42 4.19 6.42
CA SER A 140 11.64 5.35 6.85
C SER A 140 10.38 4.96 7.65
N THR A 141 9.86 3.74 7.43
CA THR A 141 8.73 3.16 8.13
C THR A 141 9.00 1.68 8.42
N ALA A 142 8.24 1.07 9.35
CA ALA A 142 8.42 -0.33 9.73
C ALA A 142 8.11 -1.34 8.59
N CYS A 143 7.29 -0.95 7.62
CA CYS A 143 6.98 -1.76 6.43
C CYS A 143 8.08 -1.73 5.35
N LYS A 144 9.12 -0.92 5.53
CA LYS A 144 10.24 -0.79 4.60
C LYS A 144 11.56 -1.18 5.26
N ALA A 145 12.47 -1.76 4.47
CA ALA A 145 13.85 -2.00 4.82
C ALA A 145 14.75 -1.09 3.99
N GLN A 146 15.92 -0.76 4.49
CA GLN A 146 16.89 0.08 3.78
C GLN A 146 17.96 -0.77 3.12
N TYR A 147 18.20 -0.50 1.85
CA TYR A 147 19.18 -1.15 1.01
C TYR A 147 20.13 -0.15 0.37
N ARG A 148 21.25 -0.65 -0.14
CA ARG A 148 22.19 0.09 -0.98
C ARG A 148 22.50 -0.72 -2.22
N CYS A 149 22.50 -0.07 -3.38
CA CYS A 149 23.00 -0.66 -4.62
C CYS A 149 24.53 -0.68 -4.61
N ASN A 150 25.13 -1.84 -4.90
CA ASN A 150 26.60 -1.96 -4.99
C ASN A 150 27.12 -1.55 -6.37
N ALA A 151 26.23 -1.37 -7.38
CA ALA A 151 26.61 -0.93 -8.73
C ALA A 151 26.57 0.59 -8.88
N CYS A 152 25.46 1.25 -8.54
CA CYS A 152 25.32 2.71 -8.65
C CYS A 152 25.50 3.46 -7.32
N HIS A 153 25.66 2.73 -6.21
CA HIS A 153 25.85 3.25 -4.84
C HIS A 153 24.66 3.98 -4.24
N GLU A 154 23.51 4.01 -4.92
CA GLU A 154 22.30 4.66 -4.43
C GLU A 154 21.69 3.90 -3.25
N PRO A 155 21.41 4.56 -2.10
CA PRO A 155 20.58 4.00 -1.05
C PRO A 155 19.11 4.09 -1.45
N PHE A 156 18.30 3.09 -1.09
CA PHE A 156 16.88 3.06 -1.40
C PHE A 156 16.10 2.25 -0.37
N ASP A 157 14.80 2.54 -0.28
CA ASP A 157 13.87 1.75 0.52
C ASP A 157 13.35 0.55 -0.28
N TYR A 158 13.16 -0.56 0.41
CA TYR A 158 12.52 -1.76 -0.10
C TYR A 158 11.23 -2.01 0.66
N PHE A 159 10.11 -2.14 -0.05
CA PHE A 159 8.84 -2.52 0.55
C PHE A 159 8.89 -3.99 0.92
N LYS A 160 8.92 -4.29 2.23
CA LYS A 160 9.11 -5.66 2.73
C LYS A 160 7.94 -6.55 2.33
N CYS A 161 8.26 -7.82 2.11
CA CYS A 161 7.28 -8.87 1.96
C CYS A 161 6.61 -9.14 3.32
N ILE A 162 5.28 -8.97 3.38
CA ILE A 162 4.45 -9.21 4.55
C ILE A 162 3.31 -10.16 4.14
#